data_3b38252f3f4b52541009bfa924809f88
#
_entry.id   3b38252f3f4b52541009bfa924809f88
#
_cell.length_a   1.000
_cell.length_b   1.000
_cell.length_c   1.000
_cell.angle_alpha   90.00
_cell.angle_beta   90.00
_cell.angle_gamma   90.00
#
_symmetry.space_group_name_H-M   'P 1'
#
loop_
_entity.id
_entity.type
_entity.pdbx_description
1 polymer ?
#
loop_
_entity_poly.entity_id
_entity_poly.type
_entity_poly.pdbx_seq_one_letter_code
_entity_poly.pdbx_strand_id
1 'polypeptide(L)'
;NTLTSLQISPGVLSPAFSPDVTTYTTSVGADCASLTVSAVPNDSKATVSVSGKRMDPGFNTTTITVTAENGSKRTYTIKTTKETNSASNENNQATGSDSSNGSTDNNNDIPDVQDPNSEAIQEPNITVDNAEYKIVSANDEHPLPDGYTPTEYDYNGTKVSAGVGIDTGVTIVYLESTDGKGESGYYVYDSVRKTFSQFVEVSQPQFTYCILAIDEASMELPEGYDVGRTVINGKEVDALLDRTGNYALFYGVSS
;
A
#
# COMPACT_ATOMS: atom_id res chain seq x y z
N ASN A 1 -16.12 4.08 27.65
CA ASN A 1 -15.44 3.26 26.64
C ASN A 1 -14.46 4.09 25.76
N THR A 2 -13.98 5.25 26.23
CA THR A 2 -12.92 6.02 25.56
C THR A 2 -11.56 5.73 26.19
N LEU A 3 -10.47 6.07 25.47
CA LEU A 3 -9.11 6.09 25.99
C LEU A 3 -8.76 7.51 26.50
N THR A 4 -7.92 7.58 27.53
CA THR A 4 -7.24 8.81 27.98
C THR A 4 -5.91 8.99 27.25
N SER A 5 -5.23 7.87 26.93
CA SER A 5 -4.00 7.89 26.15
C SER A 5 -3.88 6.65 25.27
N LEU A 6 -3.24 6.84 24.13
CA LEU A 6 -2.82 5.80 23.21
C LEU A 6 -1.43 6.13 22.71
N GLN A 7 -0.48 5.23 22.92
CA GLN A 7 0.91 5.37 22.46
C GLN A 7 1.38 4.08 21.82
N ILE A 8 2.29 4.19 20.88
CA ILE A 8 2.89 3.08 20.16
C ILE A 8 4.41 3.17 20.15
N SER A 9 5.07 2.04 19.98
CA SER A 9 6.51 1.95 19.74
C SER A 9 6.82 0.66 18.96
N PRO A 10 7.65 0.73 17.90
CA PRO A 10 8.16 1.96 17.25
C PRO A 10 7.07 2.73 16.50
N GLY A 11 7.41 3.91 16.02
CA GLY A 11 6.51 4.76 15.24
C GLY A 11 5.79 5.84 16.06
N VAL A 12 5.07 6.69 15.36
CA VAL A 12 4.28 7.81 15.92
C VAL A 12 2.90 7.79 15.31
N LEU A 13 1.86 8.01 16.13
CA LEU A 13 0.48 8.10 15.63
C LEU A 13 0.26 9.35 14.79
N SER A 14 -0.38 9.19 13.63
CA SER A 14 -0.88 10.27 12.81
C SER A 14 -2.39 10.07 12.56
N PRO A 15 -3.25 11.04 12.90
CA PRO A 15 -2.96 12.26 13.68
C PRO A 15 -2.50 11.94 15.12
N ALA A 16 -2.06 12.96 15.87
CA ALA A 16 -1.79 12.83 17.30
C ALA A 16 -3.05 12.32 18.04
N PHE A 17 -2.83 11.53 19.10
CA PHE A 17 -3.95 10.90 19.82
C PHE A 17 -4.98 11.94 20.30
N SER A 18 -6.24 11.63 20.03
CA SER A 18 -7.41 12.29 20.60
C SER A 18 -8.47 11.23 20.95
N PRO A 19 -9.18 11.33 22.09
CA PRO A 19 -10.18 10.34 22.51
C PRO A 19 -11.31 10.09 21.50
N ASP A 20 -11.61 11.08 20.65
CA ASP A 20 -12.69 11.01 19.67
C ASP A 20 -12.23 10.52 18.30
N VAL A 21 -10.94 10.51 18.03
CA VAL A 21 -10.35 9.95 16.81
C VAL A 21 -10.17 8.45 17.00
N THR A 22 -10.76 7.67 16.11
CA THR A 22 -10.75 6.21 16.20
C THR A 22 -9.84 5.51 15.19
N THR A 23 -9.29 6.27 14.23
CA THR A 23 -8.38 5.72 13.22
C THR A 23 -7.10 6.52 13.18
N TYR A 24 -5.97 5.81 13.19
CA TYR A 24 -4.61 6.36 13.18
C TYR A 24 -3.78 5.64 12.13
N THR A 25 -2.76 6.32 11.64
CA THR A 25 -1.74 5.74 10.78
C THR A 25 -0.37 5.85 11.42
N THR A 26 0.56 4.97 11.05
CA THR A 26 1.97 5.04 11.42
C THR A 26 2.81 4.29 10.39
N SER A 27 4.12 4.58 10.36
CA SER A 27 5.11 3.82 9.59
C SER A 27 6.17 3.27 10.54
N VAL A 28 6.68 2.08 10.24
CA VAL A 28 7.74 1.41 10.98
C VAL A 28 8.77 0.83 10.04
N GLY A 29 10.02 0.75 10.49
CA GLY A 29 11.11 0.18 9.69
C GLY A 29 10.92 -1.31 9.41
N ALA A 30 11.64 -1.80 8.42
CA ALA A 30 11.56 -3.17 7.93
C ALA A 30 11.93 -4.25 8.98
N ASP A 31 12.69 -3.91 9.99
CA ASP A 31 13.10 -4.77 11.08
C ASP A 31 12.07 -4.88 12.21
N CYS A 32 11.00 -4.07 12.17
CA CYS A 32 9.95 -4.08 13.18
C CYS A 32 9.17 -5.41 13.14
N ALA A 33 9.34 -6.27 14.14
CA ALA A 33 8.63 -7.54 14.24
C ALA A 33 7.22 -7.38 14.86
N SER A 34 7.03 -6.38 15.72
CA SER A 34 5.76 -6.16 16.41
C SER A 34 5.64 -4.73 16.92
N LEU A 35 4.40 -4.23 16.98
CA LEU A 35 4.06 -2.95 17.57
C LEU A 35 3.77 -3.11 19.05
N THR A 36 4.46 -2.35 19.90
CA THR A 36 4.10 -2.20 21.32
C THR A 36 3.03 -1.11 21.44
N VAL A 37 1.91 -1.45 22.05
CA VAL A 37 0.78 -0.51 22.22
C VAL A 37 0.52 -0.32 23.70
N SER A 38 0.51 0.94 24.13
CA SER A 38 0.09 1.36 25.48
C SER A 38 -1.21 2.14 25.33
N ALA A 39 -2.29 1.61 25.88
CA ALA A 39 -3.62 2.21 25.82
C ALA A 39 -4.22 2.26 27.23
N VAL A 40 -4.57 3.48 27.68
CA VAL A 40 -5.13 3.70 29.03
C VAL A 40 -6.59 4.10 28.87
N PRO A 41 -7.54 3.32 29.46
CA PRO A 41 -8.95 3.68 29.42
C PRO A 41 -9.25 4.89 30.28
N ASN A 42 -10.25 5.68 29.90
CA ASN A 42 -10.72 6.82 30.68
C ASN A 42 -11.43 6.42 31.99
N ASP A 43 -12.02 5.24 32.00
CA ASP A 43 -12.67 4.67 33.17
C ASP A 43 -11.86 3.49 33.68
N SER A 44 -11.48 3.49 34.97
CA SER A 44 -10.70 2.43 35.60
C SER A 44 -11.38 1.06 35.61
N LYS A 45 -12.70 1.01 35.42
CA LYS A 45 -13.49 -0.24 35.33
C LYS A 45 -13.57 -0.77 33.88
N ALA A 46 -13.16 0.03 32.89
CA ALA A 46 -13.14 -0.42 31.53
C ALA A 46 -11.95 -1.35 31.27
N THR A 47 -12.13 -2.32 30.39
CA THR A 47 -11.09 -3.24 29.96
C THR A 47 -10.61 -2.88 28.57
N VAL A 48 -9.32 -3.08 28.31
CA VAL A 48 -8.70 -2.85 27.01
C VAL A 48 -8.13 -4.14 26.47
N SER A 49 -8.47 -4.47 25.23
CA SER A 49 -7.86 -5.58 24.49
C SER A 49 -7.17 -5.06 23.23
N VAL A 50 -6.02 -5.64 22.89
CA VAL A 50 -5.24 -5.25 21.70
C VAL A 50 -4.95 -6.49 20.87
N SER A 51 -5.24 -6.44 19.58
CA SER A 51 -4.97 -7.49 18.60
C SER A 51 -4.20 -6.92 17.40
N GLY A 52 -3.59 -7.79 16.57
CA GLY A 52 -2.86 -7.38 15.38
C GLY A 52 -1.56 -6.64 15.67
N LYS A 53 -0.83 -7.01 16.72
CA LYS A 53 0.45 -6.35 17.08
C LYS A 53 1.65 -6.83 16.25
N ARG A 54 1.58 -8.02 15.66
CA ARG A 54 2.62 -8.54 14.78
C ARG A 54 2.64 -7.70 13.50
N MET A 55 3.85 -7.39 13.02
CA MET A 55 4.07 -6.60 11.81
C MET A 55 4.65 -7.50 10.72
N ASP A 56 3.84 -7.80 9.73
CA ASP A 56 4.26 -8.44 8.49
C ASP A 56 4.68 -7.36 7.46
N PRO A 57 5.54 -7.65 6.47
CA PRO A 57 5.91 -6.68 5.45
C PRO A 57 4.68 -6.06 4.77
N GLY A 58 4.70 -4.72 4.57
CA GLY A 58 3.59 -3.98 4.00
C GLY A 58 2.59 -3.47 5.05
N PHE A 59 1.30 -3.59 4.76
CA PHE A 59 0.24 -3.00 5.58
C PHE A 59 -0.23 -3.94 6.69
N ASN A 60 -0.38 -3.37 7.88
CA ASN A 60 -0.81 -4.08 9.07
C ASN A 60 -1.90 -3.29 9.77
N THR A 61 -2.82 -3.97 10.44
CA THR A 61 -3.86 -3.34 11.24
C THR A 61 -3.79 -3.81 12.67
N THR A 62 -3.65 -2.87 13.59
CA THR A 62 -3.73 -3.13 15.04
C THR A 62 -5.03 -2.57 15.56
N THR A 63 -5.80 -3.41 16.24
CA THR A 63 -7.11 -3.05 16.78
C THR A 63 -7.08 -3.00 18.29
N ILE A 64 -7.54 -1.90 18.88
CA ILE A 64 -7.67 -1.69 20.32
C ILE A 64 -9.17 -1.57 20.65
N THR A 65 -9.69 -2.50 21.43
CA THR A 65 -11.09 -2.49 21.86
C THR A 65 -11.18 -2.12 23.34
N VAL A 66 -11.90 -1.05 23.62
CA VAL A 66 -12.22 -0.59 24.99
C VAL A 66 -13.63 -1.03 25.33
N THR A 67 -13.79 -1.84 26.35
CA THR A 67 -15.10 -2.33 26.81
C THR A 67 -15.40 -1.72 28.17
N ALA A 68 -16.49 -0.96 28.26
CA ALA A 68 -16.95 -0.38 29.51
C ALA A 68 -17.66 -1.42 30.40
N GLU A 69 -17.87 -1.11 31.69
CA GLU A 69 -18.52 -1.99 32.66
C GLU A 69 -19.92 -2.46 32.22
N ASN A 70 -20.65 -1.60 31.49
CA ASN A 70 -21.99 -1.93 30.95
C ASN A 70 -21.94 -2.76 29.64
N GLY A 71 -20.75 -3.22 29.22
CA GLY A 71 -20.54 -4.00 28.00
C GLY A 71 -20.46 -3.18 26.70
N SER A 72 -20.65 -1.86 26.74
CA SER A 72 -20.49 -1.03 25.54
C SER A 72 -19.02 -0.99 25.09
N LYS A 73 -18.80 -1.02 23.77
CA LYS A 73 -17.45 -1.09 23.19
C LYS A 73 -17.16 0.12 22.33
N ARG A 74 -15.90 0.53 22.32
CA ARG A 74 -15.33 1.45 21.33
C ARG A 74 -14.05 0.83 20.79
N THR A 75 -13.88 0.92 19.49
CA THR A 75 -12.70 0.38 18.80
C THR A 75 -11.85 1.52 18.26
N TYR A 76 -10.55 1.42 18.46
CA TYR A 76 -9.53 2.27 17.85
C TYR A 76 -8.69 1.40 16.93
N THR A 77 -8.37 1.92 15.75
CA THR A 77 -7.63 1.19 14.72
C THR A 77 -6.33 1.93 14.40
N ILE A 78 -5.21 1.23 14.36
CA ILE A 78 -3.93 1.76 13.91
C ILE A 78 -3.54 1.02 12.63
N LYS A 79 -3.49 1.74 11.53
CA LYS A 79 -3.00 1.24 10.24
C LYS A 79 -1.49 1.50 10.18
N THR A 80 -0.70 0.45 10.09
CA THR A 80 0.76 0.52 10.12
C THR A 80 1.33 0.09 8.79
N THR A 81 2.15 0.95 8.17
CA THR A 81 2.97 0.57 7.02
C THR A 81 4.33 0.13 7.52
N LYS A 82 4.69 -1.13 7.30
CA LYS A 82 6.04 -1.63 7.56
C LYS A 82 6.87 -1.57 6.30
N GLU A 83 8.02 -0.90 6.39
CA GLU A 83 8.98 -0.86 5.29
C GLU A 83 9.46 -2.25 4.94
N THR A 84 9.76 -2.49 3.67
CA THR A 84 10.40 -3.71 3.20
C THR A 84 11.90 -3.50 3.16
N ASN A 85 12.70 -4.50 3.57
CA ASN A 85 14.16 -4.44 3.44
C ASN A 85 14.53 -4.49 1.94
N SER A 86 14.68 -3.31 1.33
CA SER A 86 15.52 -3.20 0.14
C SER A 86 16.96 -3.09 0.62
N ALA A 87 17.76 -4.13 0.40
CA ALA A 87 19.18 -4.10 0.70
C ALA A 87 19.83 -3.01 -0.17
N SER A 88 19.94 -1.81 0.36
CA SER A 88 20.80 -0.77 -0.17
C SER A 88 22.23 -1.19 0.12
N ASN A 89 22.93 -1.62 -0.90
CA ASN A 89 24.37 -1.87 -0.85
C ASN A 89 25.07 -0.50 -0.84
N GLU A 90 25.11 0.15 0.33
CA GLU A 90 25.97 1.31 0.54
C GLU A 90 27.42 0.81 0.67
N ASN A 91 28.11 0.82 -0.45
CA ASN A 91 29.56 0.71 -0.44
C ASN A 91 30.15 2.08 -0.09
N ASN A 92 30.29 2.33 1.22
CA ASN A 92 30.99 3.50 1.73
C ASN A 92 32.48 3.26 1.67
N GLN A 93 33.18 3.87 0.69
CA GLN A 93 34.61 4.00 0.75
C GLN A 93 34.99 5.47 0.78
N ALA A 94 35.22 5.96 1.98
CA ALA A 94 35.86 7.22 2.25
C ALA A 94 37.39 7.07 2.07
N THR A 95 37.98 7.95 1.29
CA THR A 95 39.37 8.46 1.46
C THR A 95 39.40 9.81 0.75
N GLY A 96 39.66 10.79 1.32
CA GLY A 96 40.42 11.74 2.01
C GLY A 96 41.32 12.59 1.12
N SER A 97 41.19 13.94 1.32
CA SER A 97 42.25 15.00 1.13
C SER A 97 42.77 15.26 -0.29
N ASP A 98 42.81 16.43 -0.80
CA ASP A 98 43.37 17.70 -0.31
C ASP A 98 43.27 18.81 -1.38
N SER A 99 43.07 20.01 -0.92
CA SER A 99 43.48 21.39 -1.35
C SER A 99 43.93 21.71 -2.77
N SER A 100 43.37 22.72 -3.30
CA SER A 100 43.81 24.10 -3.56
C SER A 100 43.63 24.64 -4.99
N ASN A 101 42.91 25.75 -5.02
CA ASN A 101 43.21 27.07 -5.63
C ASN A 101 43.39 27.23 -7.13
N GLY A 102 42.65 28.18 -7.71
CA GLY A 102 43.11 28.96 -8.87
C GLY A 102 42.08 29.32 -9.92
N SER A 103 41.39 30.38 -9.69
CA SER A 103 41.03 31.55 -10.54
C SER A 103 41.09 31.48 -12.06
N THR A 104 40.09 32.09 -12.65
CA THR A 104 39.96 32.97 -13.84
C THR A 104 39.54 32.40 -15.19
N ASP A 105 38.38 32.91 -15.55
CA ASP A 105 37.97 33.55 -16.85
C ASP A 105 37.74 32.76 -18.13
N ASN A 106 36.51 32.98 -18.55
CA ASN A 106 36.00 33.35 -19.89
C ASN A 106 35.87 32.36 -21.03
N ASN A 107 34.61 32.40 -21.46
CA ASN A 107 34.09 32.37 -22.83
C ASN A 107 33.88 31.05 -23.57
N ASN A 108 32.57 30.91 -23.88
CA ASN A 108 32.01 30.47 -25.16
C ASN A 108 32.52 29.15 -25.76
N ASP A 109 31.66 28.29 -25.78
CA ASP A 109 31.09 27.50 -26.88
C ASP A 109 30.52 26.20 -26.34
N ILE A 110 29.24 26.01 -26.55
CA ILE A 110 28.56 24.75 -26.31
C ILE A 110 28.80 23.89 -27.55
N PRO A 111 29.49 22.76 -27.44
CA PRO A 111 29.16 21.59 -28.21
C PRO A 111 28.33 20.65 -27.31
N ASP A 112 27.20 20.28 -27.84
CA ASP A 112 26.36 19.16 -27.42
C ASP A 112 27.23 17.91 -27.14
N VAL A 113 27.63 17.72 -25.88
CA VAL A 113 28.23 16.48 -25.43
C VAL A 113 27.12 15.62 -24.90
N GLN A 114 26.63 14.73 -25.74
CA GLN A 114 25.93 13.55 -25.33
C GLN A 114 26.82 12.84 -24.28
N ASP A 115 26.34 12.85 -23.04
CA ASP A 115 26.87 12.03 -21.95
C ASP A 115 26.63 10.56 -22.30
N PRO A 116 27.68 9.75 -22.59
CA PRO A 116 27.49 8.34 -22.96
C PRO A 116 27.19 7.44 -21.78
N ASN A 117 26.89 7.99 -20.61
CA ASN A 117 26.58 7.21 -19.40
C ASN A 117 25.20 7.52 -18.80
N SER A 118 24.27 7.99 -19.61
CA SER A 118 22.85 7.89 -19.28
C SER A 118 22.44 6.43 -19.53
N GLU A 119 22.72 5.55 -18.58
CA GLU A 119 21.99 4.29 -18.50
C GLU A 119 20.52 4.67 -18.36
N ALA A 120 19.78 4.54 -19.45
CA ALA A 120 18.32 4.63 -19.42
C ALA A 120 17.87 3.62 -18.34
N ILE A 121 17.31 4.14 -17.26
CA ILE A 121 16.64 3.32 -16.25
C ILE A 121 15.60 2.54 -17.05
N GLN A 122 15.87 1.26 -17.30
CA GLN A 122 14.90 0.40 -17.97
C GLN A 122 13.74 0.24 -17.01
N GLU A 123 12.65 0.90 -17.33
CA GLU A 123 11.40 0.70 -16.60
C GLU A 123 11.07 -0.80 -16.63
N PRO A 124 10.71 -1.40 -15.50
CA PRO A 124 10.47 -2.83 -15.43
C PRO A 124 9.32 -3.21 -16.35
N ASN A 125 9.56 -4.12 -17.29
CA ASN A 125 8.51 -4.75 -18.07
C ASN A 125 7.62 -5.58 -17.13
N ILE A 126 6.36 -5.23 -17.07
CA ILE A 126 5.35 -5.90 -16.25
C ILE A 126 4.46 -6.71 -17.16
N THR A 127 4.23 -7.97 -16.79
CA THR A 127 3.30 -8.84 -17.50
C THR A 127 2.10 -9.13 -16.61
N VAL A 128 0.90 -8.83 -17.09
CA VAL A 128 -0.38 -9.16 -16.43
C VAL A 128 -1.26 -9.83 -17.48
N ASP A 129 -1.76 -11.04 -17.20
CA ASP A 129 -2.66 -11.80 -18.09
C ASP A 129 -2.15 -11.90 -19.54
N ASN A 130 -0.84 -12.13 -19.75
CA ASN A 130 -0.15 -12.19 -21.05
C ASN A 130 -0.12 -10.88 -21.85
N ALA A 131 -0.43 -9.76 -21.26
CA ALA A 131 -0.23 -8.42 -21.81
C ALA A 131 0.99 -7.76 -21.18
N GLU A 132 1.69 -6.92 -21.92
CA GLU A 132 2.87 -6.20 -21.47
C GLU A 132 2.54 -4.75 -21.09
N TYR A 133 3.12 -4.31 -19.99
CA TYR A 133 2.86 -2.98 -19.42
C TYR A 133 4.14 -2.30 -18.95
N LYS A 134 4.08 -0.98 -18.85
CA LYS A 134 5.00 -0.15 -18.08
C LYS A 134 4.25 0.60 -16.97
N ILE A 135 4.94 0.92 -15.88
CA ILE A 135 4.38 1.77 -14.83
C ILE A 135 4.50 3.23 -15.27
N VAL A 136 3.41 3.98 -15.14
CA VAL A 136 3.38 5.41 -15.43
C VAL A 136 3.05 6.17 -14.15
N SER A 137 3.77 7.25 -13.88
CA SER A 137 3.49 8.12 -12.74
C SER A 137 2.13 8.78 -12.87
N ALA A 138 1.41 8.89 -11.77
CA ALA A 138 0.19 9.68 -11.71
C ALA A 138 0.50 11.15 -12.10
N ASN A 139 -0.31 11.72 -12.95
CA ASN A 139 -0.19 13.07 -13.47
C ASN A 139 -1.58 13.63 -13.83
N ASP A 140 -1.63 14.79 -14.49
CA ASP A 140 -2.91 15.41 -14.89
C ASP A 140 -3.70 14.57 -15.90
N GLU A 141 -3.04 13.70 -16.68
CA GLU A 141 -3.72 12.81 -17.63
C GLU A 141 -4.24 11.54 -16.92
N HIS A 142 -3.56 11.12 -15.88
CA HIS A 142 -3.89 9.94 -15.07
C HIS A 142 -3.90 10.32 -13.59
N PRO A 143 -4.88 11.13 -13.13
CA PRO A 143 -4.98 11.52 -11.72
C PRO A 143 -5.33 10.31 -10.86
N LEU A 144 -4.80 10.29 -9.64
CA LEU A 144 -5.19 9.27 -8.67
C LEU A 144 -6.71 9.31 -8.41
N PRO A 145 -7.35 8.16 -8.24
CA PRO A 145 -8.75 8.10 -7.84
C PRO A 145 -8.99 8.80 -6.48
N ASP A 146 -10.21 9.26 -6.27
CA ASP A 146 -10.62 9.82 -4.97
C ASP A 146 -10.35 8.83 -3.84
N GLY A 147 -9.87 9.34 -2.70
CA GLY A 147 -9.51 8.50 -1.56
C GLY A 147 -8.11 7.87 -1.62
N TYR A 148 -7.32 8.19 -2.65
CA TYR A 148 -5.93 7.74 -2.77
C TYR A 148 -4.96 8.92 -2.65
N THR A 149 -3.82 8.69 -2.00
CA THR A 149 -2.72 9.65 -1.88
C THR A 149 -1.48 9.15 -2.62
N PRO A 150 -0.71 10.07 -3.25
CA PRO A 150 0.51 9.67 -3.94
C PRO A 150 1.55 9.10 -2.96
N THR A 151 2.22 8.06 -3.40
CA THR A 151 3.32 7.43 -2.69
C THR A 151 4.36 6.90 -3.68
N GLU A 152 5.54 6.57 -3.20
CA GLU A 152 6.55 5.82 -3.96
C GLU A 152 6.60 4.40 -3.44
N TYR A 153 6.78 3.46 -4.35
CA TYR A 153 6.92 2.06 -4.04
C TYR A 153 8.16 1.48 -4.71
N ASP A 154 8.86 0.56 -4.02
CA ASP A 154 9.97 -0.17 -4.62
C ASP A 154 9.44 -1.40 -5.37
N TYR A 155 9.62 -1.40 -6.68
CA TYR A 155 9.33 -2.53 -7.53
C TYR A 155 10.62 -3.07 -8.14
N ASN A 156 11.08 -4.22 -7.65
CA ASN A 156 12.31 -4.89 -8.11
C ASN A 156 13.56 -3.99 -8.06
N GLY A 157 13.69 -3.16 -7.01
CA GLY A 157 14.82 -2.25 -6.83
C GLY A 157 14.66 -0.90 -7.54
N THR A 158 13.54 -0.67 -8.23
CA THR A 158 13.22 0.61 -8.87
C THR A 158 12.07 1.29 -8.13
N LYS A 159 12.27 2.55 -7.75
CA LYS A 159 11.19 3.36 -7.17
C LYS A 159 10.20 3.76 -8.25
N VAL A 160 8.96 3.40 -8.04
CA VAL A 160 7.85 3.69 -8.95
C VAL A 160 6.77 4.51 -8.25
N SER A 161 6.12 5.37 -9.03
CA SER A 161 4.97 6.14 -8.52
C SER A 161 3.77 5.23 -8.30
N ALA A 162 3.12 5.38 -7.16
CA ALA A 162 1.94 4.62 -6.77
C ALA A 162 0.94 5.53 -6.04
N GLY A 163 -0.26 5.04 -5.86
CA GLY A 163 -1.26 5.59 -4.94
C GLY A 163 -1.53 4.63 -3.80
N VAL A 164 -1.78 5.15 -2.61
CA VAL A 164 -2.24 4.35 -1.47
C VAL A 164 -3.60 4.85 -1.00
N GLY A 165 -4.55 3.93 -0.88
CA GLY A 165 -5.89 4.23 -0.38
C GLY A 165 -5.86 4.67 1.09
N ILE A 166 -6.40 5.87 1.37
CA ILE A 166 -6.38 6.49 2.70
C ILE A 166 -7.06 5.58 3.74
N ASP A 167 -8.18 5.00 3.37
CA ASP A 167 -8.98 4.16 4.27
C ASP A 167 -8.69 2.67 4.11
N THR A 168 -8.38 2.24 2.91
CA THR A 168 -8.18 0.82 2.59
C THR A 168 -6.74 0.34 2.75
N GLY A 169 -5.76 1.26 2.61
CA GLY A 169 -4.33 0.92 2.55
C GLY A 169 -3.93 0.17 1.27
N VAL A 170 -4.84 0.03 0.30
CA VAL A 170 -4.57 -0.65 -0.96
C VAL A 170 -3.60 0.17 -1.80
N THR A 171 -2.55 -0.47 -2.30
CA THR A 171 -1.60 0.18 -3.21
C THR A 171 -2.07 -0.02 -4.65
N ILE A 172 -2.14 1.08 -5.39
CA ILE A 172 -2.46 1.08 -6.81
C ILE A 172 -1.36 1.73 -7.62
N VAL A 173 -1.15 1.23 -8.84
CA VAL A 173 -0.22 1.78 -9.81
C VAL A 173 -0.93 1.94 -11.16
N TYR A 174 -0.56 2.96 -11.93
CA TYR A 174 -1.06 3.08 -13.29
C TYR A 174 -0.18 2.26 -14.22
N LEU A 175 -0.79 1.29 -14.89
CA LEU A 175 -0.14 0.46 -15.91
C LEU A 175 -0.61 0.92 -17.30
N GLU A 176 0.34 1.26 -18.18
CA GLU A 176 0.09 1.56 -19.58
C GLU A 176 0.49 0.35 -20.41
N SER A 177 -0.45 -0.16 -21.20
CA SER A 177 -0.20 -1.30 -22.09
C SER A 177 0.80 -0.92 -23.18
N THR A 178 1.83 -1.75 -23.36
CA THR A 178 2.89 -1.52 -24.36
C THR A 178 2.71 -2.37 -25.61
N ASP A 179 1.95 -3.45 -25.52
CA ASP A 179 1.68 -4.39 -26.64
C ASP A 179 0.23 -4.31 -27.18
N GLY A 180 -0.61 -3.48 -26.57
CA GLY A 180 -2.01 -3.28 -26.95
C GLY A 180 -2.93 -4.46 -26.69
N LYS A 181 -2.49 -5.49 -25.95
CA LYS A 181 -3.32 -6.65 -25.60
C LYS A 181 -4.10 -6.46 -24.31
N GLY A 182 -3.64 -5.55 -23.43
CA GLY A 182 -4.31 -5.27 -22.17
C GLY A 182 -4.82 -3.83 -22.09
N GLU A 183 -5.67 -3.56 -21.11
CA GLU A 183 -6.21 -2.23 -20.87
C GLU A 183 -5.27 -1.40 -20.01
N SER A 184 -4.97 -0.16 -20.43
CA SER A 184 -4.26 0.80 -19.60
C SER A 184 -5.18 1.32 -18.49
N GLY A 185 -4.66 1.46 -17.27
CA GLY A 185 -5.44 1.93 -16.14
C GLY A 185 -4.78 1.68 -14.80
N TYR A 186 -5.51 1.95 -13.73
CA TYR A 186 -5.05 1.60 -12.39
C TYR A 186 -5.20 0.09 -12.12
N TYR A 187 -4.17 -0.46 -11.48
CA TYR A 187 -4.11 -1.85 -11.04
C TYR A 187 -3.77 -1.88 -9.55
N VAL A 188 -4.38 -2.80 -8.81
CA VAL A 188 -3.99 -3.12 -7.44
C VAL A 188 -2.68 -3.88 -7.48
N TYR A 189 -1.72 -3.45 -6.69
CA TYR A 189 -0.45 -4.13 -6.52
C TYR A 189 -0.39 -4.90 -5.22
N ASP A 190 -0.26 -6.22 -5.31
CA ASP A 190 0.02 -7.09 -4.16
C ASP A 190 1.54 -7.17 -3.94
N SER A 191 2.01 -6.52 -2.88
CA SER A 191 3.43 -6.43 -2.55
C SER A 191 4.03 -7.75 -2.06
N VAL A 192 3.20 -8.66 -1.55
CA VAL A 192 3.62 -9.97 -1.05
C VAL A 192 3.85 -10.93 -2.20
N ARG A 193 2.90 -11.02 -3.12
CA ARG A 193 2.97 -11.90 -4.28
C ARG A 193 3.69 -11.29 -5.48
N LYS A 194 3.91 -9.98 -5.46
CA LYS A 194 4.45 -9.22 -6.61
C LYS A 194 3.55 -9.31 -7.84
N THR A 195 2.25 -9.35 -7.64
CA THR A 195 1.24 -9.48 -8.70
C THR A 195 0.39 -8.22 -8.82
N PHE A 196 -0.21 -8.06 -9.99
CA PHE A 196 -1.15 -6.99 -10.29
C PHE A 196 -2.51 -7.58 -10.63
N SER A 197 -3.56 -6.93 -10.17
CA SER A 197 -4.95 -7.23 -10.56
C SER A 197 -5.67 -5.94 -10.95
N GLN A 198 -6.70 -6.03 -11.76
CA GLN A 198 -7.44 -4.85 -12.20
C GLN A 198 -8.03 -4.12 -10.99
N PHE A 199 -7.82 -2.80 -10.95
CA PHE A 199 -8.42 -1.95 -9.93
C PHE A 199 -9.89 -1.75 -10.24
N VAL A 200 -10.75 -2.25 -9.36
CA VAL A 200 -12.21 -2.13 -9.45
C VAL A 200 -12.78 -1.69 -8.11
N GLU A 201 -13.54 -0.61 -8.13
CA GLU A 201 -14.31 -0.16 -6.98
C GLU A 201 -15.80 -0.36 -7.22
N VAL A 202 -16.50 -0.79 -6.18
CA VAL A 202 -17.94 -0.94 -6.15
C VAL A 202 -18.49 -0.02 -5.07
N SER A 203 -19.12 1.08 -5.48
CA SER A 203 -19.72 2.04 -4.55
C SER A 203 -21.12 1.61 -4.14
N GLN A 204 -21.38 1.68 -2.85
CA GLN A 204 -22.69 1.53 -2.21
C GLN A 204 -23.01 2.85 -1.47
N PRO A 205 -24.25 3.11 -1.07
CA PRO A 205 -24.63 4.39 -0.45
C PRO A 205 -23.82 4.78 0.79
N GLN A 206 -23.19 3.83 1.47
CA GLN A 206 -22.44 4.06 2.72
C GLN A 206 -20.99 3.64 2.65
N PHE A 207 -20.57 2.86 1.64
CA PHE A 207 -19.23 2.28 1.53
C PHE A 207 -18.81 2.18 0.08
N THR A 208 -17.51 2.28 -0.16
CA THR A 208 -16.90 1.87 -1.42
C THR A 208 -16.00 0.66 -1.15
N TYR A 209 -16.18 -0.39 -1.94
CA TYR A 209 -15.38 -1.61 -1.85
C TYR A 209 -14.35 -1.63 -2.97
N CYS A 210 -13.09 -1.77 -2.63
CA CYS A 210 -12.04 -2.13 -3.59
C CYS A 210 -11.96 -3.65 -3.67
N ILE A 211 -12.15 -4.22 -4.86
CA ILE A 211 -12.06 -5.67 -5.10
C ILE A 211 -10.61 -6.06 -5.17
N LEU A 212 -10.25 -7.12 -4.47
CA LEU A 212 -8.91 -7.69 -4.41
C LEU A 212 -8.85 -9.05 -5.08
N ALA A 213 -7.67 -9.43 -5.57
CA ALA A 213 -7.43 -10.76 -6.09
C ALA A 213 -7.60 -11.84 -5.01
N ILE A 214 -8.09 -13.00 -5.40
CA ILE A 214 -8.27 -14.16 -4.52
C ILE A 214 -6.96 -14.93 -4.41
N ASP A 215 -6.56 -15.23 -3.17
CA ASP A 215 -5.43 -16.10 -2.86
C ASP A 215 -5.91 -17.48 -2.40
N GLU A 216 -6.04 -18.40 -3.33
CA GLU A 216 -6.45 -19.77 -3.04
C GLU A 216 -5.53 -20.49 -2.04
N ALA A 217 -4.24 -20.09 -2.00
CA ALA A 217 -3.28 -20.74 -1.10
C ALA A 217 -3.42 -20.29 0.36
N SER A 218 -4.01 -19.11 0.60
CA SER A 218 -4.15 -18.52 1.93
C SER A 218 -5.59 -18.46 2.44
N MET A 219 -6.58 -18.85 1.63
CA MET A 219 -8.01 -18.77 1.97
C MET A 219 -8.64 -20.16 2.04
N GLU A 220 -9.45 -20.40 3.08
CA GLU A 220 -10.40 -21.50 3.06
C GLU A 220 -11.60 -21.12 2.18
N LEU A 221 -11.79 -21.89 1.11
CA LEU A 221 -12.92 -21.66 0.20
C LEU A 221 -14.23 -22.11 0.88
N PRO A 222 -15.31 -21.31 0.81
CA PRO A 222 -16.62 -21.74 1.27
C PRO A 222 -17.08 -22.99 0.51
N GLU A 223 -17.75 -23.91 1.21
CA GLU A 223 -18.30 -25.11 0.58
C GLU A 223 -19.29 -24.75 -0.54
N GLY A 224 -19.12 -25.38 -1.69
CA GLY A 224 -19.97 -25.14 -2.85
C GLY A 224 -19.53 -24.02 -3.77
N TYR A 225 -18.38 -23.39 -3.51
CA TYR A 225 -17.79 -22.37 -4.35
C TYR A 225 -16.48 -22.84 -4.97
N ASP A 226 -16.24 -22.39 -6.18
CA ASP A 226 -14.98 -22.58 -6.89
C ASP A 226 -14.40 -21.20 -7.28
N VAL A 227 -13.07 -21.06 -7.33
CA VAL A 227 -12.44 -19.83 -7.78
C VAL A 227 -12.63 -19.68 -9.29
N GLY A 228 -13.01 -18.50 -9.70
CA GLY A 228 -13.23 -18.14 -11.09
C GLY A 228 -13.11 -16.65 -11.31
N ARG A 229 -13.52 -16.19 -12.47
CA ARG A 229 -13.53 -14.76 -12.84
C ARG A 229 -14.91 -14.34 -13.30
N THR A 230 -15.24 -13.10 -13.06
CA THR A 230 -16.48 -12.46 -13.53
C THR A 230 -16.20 -11.02 -13.91
N VAL A 231 -17.18 -10.35 -14.51
CA VAL A 231 -17.05 -8.97 -14.96
C VAL A 231 -17.83 -8.04 -14.05
N ILE A 232 -17.14 -7.04 -13.48
CA ILE A 232 -17.76 -5.92 -12.73
C ILE A 232 -17.32 -4.61 -13.38
N ASN A 233 -18.28 -3.75 -13.70
CA ASN A 233 -18.03 -2.45 -14.33
C ASN A 233 -17.20 -2.55 -15.62
N GLY A 234 -17.36 -3.64 -16.37
CA GLY A 234 -16.63 -3.91 -17.60
C GLY A 234 -15.24 -4.51 -17.43
N LYS A 235 -14.79 -4.71 -16.20
CA LYS A 235 -13.46 -5.26 -15.87
C LYS A 235 -13.56 -6.67 -15.32
N GLU A 236 -12.63 -7.55 -15.71
CA GLU A 236 -12.52 -8.90 -15.14
C GLU A 236 -11.91 -8.86 -13.75
N VAL A 237 -12.56 -9.51 -12.80
CA VAL A 237 -12.12 -9.65 -11.41
C VAL A 237 -12.25 -11.08 -10.93
N ASP A 238 -11.41 -11.46 -9.99
CA ASP A 238 -11.53 -12.76 -9.33
C ASP A 238 -12.80 -12.82 -8.47
N ALA A 239 -13.45 -13.96 -8.47
CA ALA A 239 -14.65 -14.23 -7.70
C ALA A 239 -14.72 -15.69 -7.27
N LEU A 240 -15.38 -15.96 -6.16
CA LEU A 240 -15.83 -17.29 -5.78
C LEU A 240 -17.21 -17.49 -6.41
N LEU A 241 -17.28 -18.38 -7.37
CA LEU A 241 -18.50 -18.68 -8.10
C LEU A 241 -19.18 -19.90 -7.47
N ASP A 242 -20.45 -19.78 -7.12
CA ASP A 242 -21.22 -20.93 -6.66
C ASP A 242 -21.45 -21.93 -7.80
N ARG A 243 -21.49 -23.22 -7.48
CA ARG A 243 -21.64 -24.29 -8.49
C ARG A 243 -22.97 -24.28 -9.22
N THR A 244 -23.94 -23.51 -8.72
CA THR A 244 -25.23 -23.32 -9.39
C THR A 244 -25.19 -22.16 -10.40
N GLY A 245 -24.17 -21.31 -10.35
CA GLY A 245 -23.97 -20.16 -11.23
C GLY A 245 -24.87 -18.97 -10.90
N ASN A 246 -25.52 -18.95 -9.73
CA ASN A 246 -26.43 -17.89 -9.35
C ASN A 246 -25.78 -16.79 -8.49
N TYR A 247 -24.67 -17.11 -7.81
CA TYR A 247 -24.02 -16.21 -6.87
C TYR A 247 -22.53 -16.12 -7.13
N ALA A 248 -21.97 -14.93 -6.89
CA ALA A 248 -20.55 -14.67 -6.84
C ALA A 248 -20.20 -13.95 -5.56
N LEU A 249 -19.15 -14.40 -4.86
CA LEU A 249 -18.60 -13.72 -3.70
C LEU A 249 -17.28 -13.05 -4.09
N PHE A 250 -17.04 -11.87 -3.57
CA PHE A 250 -15.83 -11.10 -3.84
C PHE A 250 -15.04 -10.92 -2.57
N TYR A 251 -13.73 -10.99 -2.70
CA TYR A 251 -12.83 -10.54 -1.66
C TYR A 251 -12.52 -9.06 -1.87
N GLY A 252 -12.57 -8.27 -0.81
CA GLY A 252 -12.33 -6.84 -0.94
C GLY A 252 -12.21 -6.13 0.40
N VAL A 253 -11.80 -4.87 0.35
CA VAL A 253 -11.72 -3.96 1.48
C VAL A 253 -12.66 -2.79 1.26
N SER A 254 -13.26 -2.27 2.33
CA SER A 254 -14.14 -1.10 2.27
C SER A 254 -13.45 0.13 2.83
N SER A 255 -13.74 1.26 2.23
CA SER A 255 -13.43 2.60 2.73
C SER A 255 -14.60 3.13 3.56
#